data_2c016961ec7c81b1024957f0d7e1db6b
#
_entry.id   2c016961ec7c81b1024957f0d7e1db6b
#
_cell.length_a   1.000
_cell.length_b   1.000
_cell.length_c   1.000
_cell.angle_alpha   90.00
_cell.angle_beta   90.00
_cell.angle_gamma   90.00
#
_symmetry.space_group_name_H-M   'P 1'
#
loop_
_entity.id
_entity.type
_entity.pdbx_description
1 polymer ?
#
loop_
_entity_poly.entity_id
_entity_poly.type
_entity_poly.pdbx_seq_one_letter_code
_entity_poly.pdbx_strand_id
1 'polypeptide(L)'
;IEATYTLAKNADVSMSGSGGTGAVTESILIPPLLQSSLTSSTQFTTLGGASETPAITLQETLELGLVVDGQAINVPVDGLPDKSYANRITTNTGHEVWWPSVGTGDEKCAVAKCIKVRVNMNSGDSIRYSFQVKVKSTSFSWWDDGRVDARIAGKSTGINVENSGTFADIAQRGNGVRQSDFGGEQWYYRDPPVSNHAIDAQDALVVSTADAIASSLPEGSSSNAYAFARATFDYLHAYVSYDRDAPSTARSGPQCLAAKTGDCDEQTNAFFSILRTRGVPGWYAFGVLGDPFYSNEGWEAHAWGYIQLPLKEAWCEERNIVLQSCFVEGQVDVVNNKWMLATPTAYVDWVEEADPSGTLAYEYYHPVRSITYDSGSIQRQRSFETLGDVVFSGGTYKVKMYPEALG
;
A
#
# COMPACT_ATOMS: atom_id res chain seq x y z
N ILE A 1 -9.41 11.74 13.80
CA ILE A 1 -8.35 11.29 14.71
C ILE A 1 -7.03 11.40 13.97
N GLU A 2 -6.06 12.01 14.61
CA GLU A 2 -4.70 12.11 14.13
C GLU A 2 -3.78 11.30 15.03
N ALA A 3 -2.70 10.76 14.48
CA ALA A 3 -1.59 10.19 15.22
C ALA A 3 -0.28 10.81 14.76
N THR A 4 0.60 11.09 15.70
CA THR A 4 1.98 11.50 15.40
C THR A 4 2.92 10.52 16.09
N TYR A 5 3.85 9.97 15.34
CA TYR A 5 4.81 8.97 15.81
C TYR A 5 6.08 8.99 14.97
N THR A 6 7.14 8.44 15.53
CA THR A 6 8.38 8.18 14.79
C THR A 6 8.53 6.67 14.64
N LEU A 7 8.45 6.19 13.39
CA LEU A 7 8.67 4.80 13.04
C LEU A 7 10.13 4.59 12.65
N ALA A 8 10.80 3.63 13.26
CA ALA A 8 12.12 3.16 12.88
C ALA A 8 11.98 1.85 12.11
N LYS A 9 12.49 1.82 10.89
CA LYS A 9 12.63 0.63 10.05
C LYS A 9 14.08 0.18 10.12
N ASN A 10 14.32 -0.86 10.88
CA ASN A 10 15.66 -1.36 11.19
C ASN A 10 16.03 -2.54 10.31
N ALA A 11 17.29 -2.64 9.97
CA ALA A 11 17.89 -3.81 9.38
C ALA A 11 19.18 -4.18 10.12
N ASP A 12 19.18 -5.36 10.68
CA ASP A 12 20.36 -5.98 11.29
C ASP A 12 20.97 -6.95 10.29
N VAL A 13 22.22 -6.69 9.92
CA VAL A 13 22.95 -7.45 8.91
C VAL A 13 24.16 -8.08 9.56
N SER A 14 24.32 -9.38 9.42
CA SER A 14 25.47 -10.11 9.94
C SER A 14 26.12 -10.95 8.86
N MET A 15 27.44 -11.04 8.88
CA MET A 15 28.23 -11.88 7.98
C MET A 15 28.97 -12.94 8.76
N SER A 16 28.74 -14.21 8.41
CA SER A 16 29.41 -15.37 8.98
C SER A 16 30.34 -16.00 7.97
N GLY A 17 31.36 -16.73 8.46
CA GLY A 17 32.36 -17.38 7.65
C GLY A 17 33.78 -17.05 8.11
N SER A 18 34.81 -17.47 7.38
CA SER A 18 36.18 -17.15 7.69
C SER A 18 36.86 -16.43 6.52
N GLY A 19 37.20 -15.14 6.74
CA GLY A 19 38.08 -14.39 5.83
C GLY A 19 37.38 -13.83 4.58
N GLY A 20 36.05 -13.76 4.57
CA GLY A 20 35.32 -13.21 3.42
C GLY A 20 34.95 -11.74 3.56
N THR A 21 34.62 -11.11 2.45
CA THR A 21 34.03 -9.78 2.36
C THR A 21 32.67 -9.83 1.66
N GLY A 22 31.82 -8.88 1.94
CA GLY A 22 30.50 -8.80 1.31
C GLY A 22 29.86 -7.42 1.43
N ALA A 23 28.72 -7.27 0.81
CA ALA A 23 27.92 -6.06 0.91
C ALA A 23 26.44 -6.35 0.77
N VAL A 24 25.65 -5.57 1.48
CA VAL A 24 24.19 -5.46 1.28
C VAL A 24 23.87 -4.08 0.77
N THR A 25 23.21 -3.99 -0.38
CA THR A 25 22.68 -2.74 -0.91
C THR A 25 21.16 -2.81 -0.87
N GLU A 26 20.54 -1.83 -0.28
CA GLU A 26 19.08 -1.73 -0.17
C GLU A 26 18.57 -0.37 -0.62
N SER A 27 17.44 -0.39 -1.34
CA SER A 27 16.68 0.81 -1.68
C SER A 27 15.57 1.02 -0.65
N ILE A 28 15.58 2.16 0.01
CA ILE A 28 14.60 2.56 1.01
C ILE A 28 13.73 3.65 0.40
N LEU A 29 12.43 3.41 0.31
CA LEU A 29 11.50 4.39 -0.23
C LEU A 29 11.30 5.56 0.75
N ILE A 30 11.22 6.76 0.19
CA ILE A 30 10.76 7.95 0.92
C ILE A 30 9.24 7.92 0.89
N PRO A 31 8.57 7.97 2.04
CA PRO A 31 7.11 7.89 2.08
C PRO A 31 6.47 9.06 1.35
N PRO A 32 5.39 8.80 0.60
CA PRO A 32 4.67 9.85 -0.11
C PRO A 32 3.86 10.73 0.85
N LEU A 33 3.61 11.96 0.43
CA LEU A 33 2.50 12.73 0.97
C LEU A 33 1.19 12.11 0.48
N LEU A 34 0.36 11.64 1.39
CA LEU A 34 -0.95 11.09 1.05
C LEU A 34 -2.05 12.08 1.42
N GLN A 35 -2.95 12.29 0.49
CA GLN A 35 -4.12 13.14 0.67
C GLN A 35 -5.39 12.37 0.28
N SER A 36 -6.51 12.74 0.87
CA SER A 36 -7.79 12.23 0.41
C SER A 36 -8.04 12.67 -1.02
N SER A 37 -8.40 11.74 -1.88
CA SER A 37 -8.51 11.98 -3.31
C SER A 37 -9.80 11.41 -3.88
N LEU A 38 -10.39 12.11 -4.85
CA LEU A 38 -11.42 11.57 -5.73
C LEU A 38 -10.85 10.96 -7.00
N THR A 39 -9.57 11.15 -7.27
CA THR A 39 -8.93 10.59 -8.47
C THR A 39 -7.57 10.02 -8.14
N SER A 40 -7.13 9.04 -8.92
CA SER A 40 -5.86 8.34 -8.72
C SER A 40 -4.63 9.24 -8.75
N SER A 41 -4.65 10.28 -9.52
CA SER A 41 -3.47 11.13 -9.76
C SER A 41 -3.59 12.52 -9.19
N THR A 42 -4.76 12.90 -8.74
CA THR A 42 -5.03 14.27 -8.34
C THR A 42 -5.28 14.36 -6.87
N GLN A 43 -4.53 15.23 -6.29
CA GLN A 43 -4.89 15.81 -5.03
C GLN A 43 -6.32 16.31 -5.13
N PHE A 44 -7.18 15.65 -4.43
CA PHE A 44 -8.56 16.04 -4.36
C PHE A 44 -8.68 17.25 -3.46
N THR A 45 -8.85 18.38 -4.07
CA THR A 45 -8.89 19.63 -3.33
C THR A 45 -10.25 19.89 -2.74
N THR A 46 -11.33 19.51 -3.41
CA THR A 46 -12.69 19.74 -2.89
C THR A 46 -13.71 18.84 -3.56
N LEU A 47 -14.66 18.34 -2.81
CA LEU A 47 -15.92 17.82 -3.34
C LEU A 47 -16.85 18.99 -3.64
N GLY A 48 -17.21 19.15 -4.91
CA GLY A 48 -18.25 20.09 -5.31
C GLY A 48 -17.87 21.55 -5.36
N GLY A 49 -16.62 21.86 -5.48
CA GLY A 49 -16.16 23.26 -5.59
C GLY A 49 -15.33 23.72 -4.40
N ALA A 50 -14.66 24.81 -4.60
CA ALA A 50 -13.51 25.27 -3.80
C ALA A 50 -13.73 25.47 -2.29
N SER A 51 -14.91 25.26 -1.76
CA SER A 51 -15.17 25.61 -0.35
C SER A 51 -15.79 24.51 0.52
N GLU A 52 -16.21 23.38 -0.04
CA GLU A 52 -17.08 22.50 0.74
C GLU A 52 -16.36 21.38 1.47
N THR A 53 -15.31 20.84 0.91
CA THR A 53 -14.52 19.79 1.60
C THR A 53 -13.06 19.87 1.19
N PRO A 54 -12.20 20.49 1.97
CA PRO A 54 -10.78 20.57 1.66
C PRO A 54 -10.17 19.17 1.67
N ALA A 55 -9.14 18.97 0.85
CA ALA A 55 -8.33 17.77 0.89
C ALA A 55 -7.80 17.56 2.32
N ILE A 56 -7.89 16.32 2.79
CA ILE A 56 -7.36 15.94 4.09
C ILE A 56 -6.03 15.24 3.87
N THR A 57 -5.01 15.70 4.57
CA THR A 57 -3.74 15.01 4.59
C THR A 57 -3.87 13.72 5.40
N LEU A 58 -3.75 12.59 4.74
CA LEU A 58 -3.84 11.27 5.35
C LEU A 58 -2.51 10.86 5.98
N GLN A 59 -1.40 11.23 5.35
CA GLN A 59 -0.06 11.00 5.85
C GLN A 59 0.88 12.12 5.41
N GLU A 60 1.59 12.69 6.34
CA GLU A 60 2.62 13.70 6.13
C GLU A 60 3.90 13.30 6.85
N THR A 61 5.01 13.36 6.14
CA THR A 61 6.34 13.17 6.73
C THR A 61 6.83 14.47 7.33
N LEU A 62 7.07 14.48 8.63
CA LEU A 62 7.55 15.64 9.36
C LEU A 62 9.08 15.68 9.44
N GLU A 63 9.70 14.53 9.67
CA GLU A 63 11.16 14.40 9.81
C GLU A 63 11.60 13.08 9.21
N LEU A 64 12.79 13.07 8.64
CA LEU A 64 13.48 11.88 8.17
C LEU A 64 14.85 11.76 8.82
N GLY A 65 15.23 10.56 9.22
CA GLY A 65 16.53 10.24 9.75
C GLY A 65 17.04 8.92 9.17
N LEU A 66 18.33 8.82 9.02
CA LEU A 66 19.01 7.58 8.68
C LEU A 66 20.22 7.43 9.60
N VAL A 67 20.33 6.28 10.23
CA VAL A 67 21.49 5.92 11.04
C VAL A 67 22.11 4.68 10.41
N VAL A 68 23.38 4.71 10.09
CA VAL A 68 24.12 3.59 9.53
C VAL A 68 25.31 3.30 10.41
N ASP A 69 25.36 2.14 11.01
CA ASP A 69 26.43 1.71 11.93
C ASP A 69 26.74 2.77 13.00
N GLY A 70 25.67 3.27 13.63
CA GLY A 70 25.75 4.30 14.68
C GLY A 70 26.00 5.73 14.17
N GLN A 71 26.28 5.95 12.89
CA GLN A 71 26.45 7.28 12.32
C GLN A 71 25.13 7.82 11.75
N ALA A 72 24.70 8.96 12.28
CA ALA A 72 23.54 9.69 11.75
C ALA A 72 23.88 10.37 10.40
N ILE A 73 22.98 10.18 9.44
CA ILE A 73 23.05 10.79 8.11
C ILE A 73 21.84 11.75 7.99
N ASN A 74 22.10 12.98 7.63
CA ASN A 74 21.05 13.96 7.43
C ASN A 74 20.27 13.64 6.12
N VAL A 75 18.97 13.46 6.26
CA VAL A 75 18.04 13.22 5.16
C VAL A 75 17.02 14.36 5.12
N PRO A 76 17.06 15.25 4.11
CA PRO A 76 16.10 16.33 4.02
C PRO A 76 14.70 15.77 3.69
N VAL A 77 13.67 16.33 4.33
CA VAL A 77 12.25 15.97 4.06
C VAL A 77 11.83 16.48 2.69
N ASP A 78 12.18 17.74 2.40
CA ASP A 78 11.87 18.39 1.13
C ASP A 78 13.07 18.35 0.19
N GLY A 79 12.82 17.87 -1.04
CA GLY A 79 13.80 17.94 -2.09
C GLY A 79 15.10 17.22 -1.76
N LEU A 80 15.08 15.90 -1.78
CA LEU A 80 16.31 15.13 -1.70
C LEU A 80 17.30 15.68 -2.74
N PRO A 81 18.48 16.13 -2.34
CA PRO A 81 19.47 16.60 -3.29
C PRO A 81 19.84 15.44 -4.21
N ASP A 82 19.99 15.73 -5.51
CA ASP A 82 20.49 14.75 -6.46
C ASP A 82 21.90 14.34 -6.04
N LYS A 83 21.99 13.21 -5.39
CA LYS A 83 23.26 12.59 -5.03
C LYS A 83 23.41 11.31 -5.83
N SER A 84 23.71 11.49 -7.11
CA SER A 84 24.05 10.41 -8.01
C SER A 84 25.14 9.51 -7.41
N TYR A 85 25.30 8.33 -7.96
CA TYR A 85 26.32 7.36 -7.54
C TYR A 85 27.73 7.97 -7.39
N ALA A 86 28.04 9.02 -8.15
CA ALA A 86 29.29 9.76 -8.07
C ALA A 86 29.42 10.66 -6.82
N ASN A 87 28.31 11.01 -6.19
CA ASN A 87 28.25 11.94 -5.06
C ASN A 87 27.75 11.26 -3.78
N ARG A 88 28.04 9.99 -3.59
CA ARG A 88 27.62 9.27 -2.39
C ARG A 88 28.35 9.75 -1.15
N ILE A 89 27.65 9.63 -0.02
CA ILE A 89 28.24 9.85 1.29
C ILE A 89 28.89 8.52 1.74
N THR A 90 30.14 8.58 2.15
CA THR A 90 30.81 7.46 2.81
C THR A 90 30.81 7.72 4.31
N THR A 91 30.35 6.75 5.07
CA THR A 91 30.38 6.81 6.55
C THR A 91 31.81 6.63 7.06
N ASN A 92 32.02 6.99 8.33
CA ASN A 92 33.33 6.80 8.98
C ASN A 92 33.76 5.32 9.04
N THR A 93 32.80 4.41 8.95
CA THR A 93 33.00 2.95 8.95
C THR A 93 33.03 2.35 7.55
N GLY A 94 33.01 3.20 6.49
CA GLY A 94 33.17 2.76 5.11
C GLY A 94 31.90 2.28 4.43
N HIS A 95 30.73 2.56 5.00
CA HIS A 95 29.44 2.31 4.34
C HIS A 95 29.05 3.47 3.45
N GLU A 96 28.12 3.26 2.53
CA GLU A 96 27.80 4.25 1.51
C GLU A 96 26.31 4.56 1.48
N VAL A 97 25.97 5.85 1.30
CA VAL A 97 24.59 6.35 1.17
C VAL A 97 24.50 7.32 0.00
N TRP A 98 23.48 7.15 -0.83
CA TRP A 98 23.22 8.09 -1.94
C TRP A 98 21.72 8.16 -2.27
N TRP A 99 21.34 9.18 -3.05
CA TRP A 99 19.98 9.41 -3.51
C TRP A 99 19.97 9.35 -5.04
N PRO A 100 19.50 8.25 -5.65
CA PRO A 100 19.34 8.21 -7.11
C PRO A 100 18.24 9.16 -7.54
N SER A 101 18.42 9.78 -8.70
CA SER A 101 17.37 10.57 -9.33
C SER A 101 16.22 9.67 -9.76
N VAL A 102 14.99 10.14 -9.60
CA VAL A 102 13.80 9.44 -10.12
C VAL A 102 13.97 9.26 -11.64
N GLY A 103 13.71 8.06 -12.13
CA GLY A 103 13.86 7.72 -13.56
C GLY A 103 15.23 7.18 -13.95
N THR A 104 16.19 7.03 -13.03
CA THR A 104 17.52 6.53 -13.35
C THR A 104 17.75 5.11 -12.91
N GLY A 105 17.59 4.17 -13.80
CA GLY A 105 18.24 2.85 -13.81
C GLY A 105 18.09 1.91 -12.61
N ASP A 106 17.32 2.29 -11.60
CA ASP A 106 17.01 1.47 -10.45
C ASP A 106 15.49 1.42 -10.32
N GLU A 107 14.96 0.27 -10.49
CA GLU A 107 13.53 0.03 -10.69
C GLU A 107 12.64 0.70 -9.64
N LYS A 108 13.01 0.66 -8.36
CA LYS A 108 12.27 1.39 -7.32
C LYS A 108 12.44 2.88 -7.39
N CYS A 109 13.67 3.33 -7.59
CA CYS A 109 14.00 4.74 -7.67
C CYS A 109 13.58 5.33 -9.01
N ALA A 110 13.20 4.50 -9.99
CA ALA A 110 12.67 4.95 -11.27
C ALA A 110 11.30 5.65 -11.15
N VAL A 111 10.48 5.22 -10.18
CA VAL A 111 9.09 5.69 -10.03
C VAL A 111 8.82 6.40 -8.71
N ALA A 112 9.69 6.24 -7.71
CA ALA A 112 9.54 6.89 -6.41
C ALA A 112 10.87 7.43 -5.88
N LYS A 113 10.82 8.43 -5.03
CA LYS A 113 12.02 8.92 -4.34
C LYS A 113 12.54 7.83 -3.40
N CYS A 114 13.83 7.55 -3.46
CA CYS A 114 14.45 6.59 -2.56
C CYS A 114 15.84 7.00 -2.11
N ILE A 115 16.28 6.34 -1.03
CA ILE A 115 17.65 6.37 -0.53
C ILE A 115 18.24 4.99 -0.76
N LYS A 116 19.48 4.93 -1.24
CA LYS A 116 20.25 3.69 -1.26
C LYS A 116 21.27 3.67 -0.14
N VAL A 117 21.28 2.55 0.56
CA VAL A 117 22.26 2.26 1.61
C VAL A 117 23.04 1.03 1.19
N ARG A 118 24.37 1.13 1.19
CA ARG A 118 25.26 0.00 1.00
C ARG A 118 26.10 -0.22 2.25
N VAL A 119 25.91 -1.38 2.84
CA VAL A 119 26.68 -1.81 4.00
C VAL A 119 27.75 -2.75 3.53
N ASN A 120 29.02 -2.34 3.69
CA ASN A 120 30.19 -3.18 3.40
C ASN A 120 30.57 -3.97 4.65
N MET A 121 30.91 -5.25 4.51
CA MET A 121 31.09 -6.17 5.62
C MET A 121 32.31 -7.06 5.44
N ASN A 122 32.89 -7.45 6.55
CA ASN A 122 33.87 -8.54 6.65
C ASN A 122 33.26 -9.68 7.46
N SER A 123 33.84 -10.86 7.34
CA SER A 123 33.46 -12.00 8.17
C SER A 123 33.52 -11.66 9.67
N GLY A 124 32.43 -11.92 10.37
CA GLY A 124 32.24 -11.58 11.79
C GLY A 124 31.60 -10.24 12.06
N ASP A 125 31.40 -9.40 11.05
CA ASP A 125 30.70 -8.12 11.24
C ASP A 125 29.21 -8.31 11.52
N SER A 126 28.70 -7.43 12.38
CA SER A 126 27.26 -7.25 12.61
C SER A 126 26.96 -5.74 12.61
N ILE A 127 26.18 -5.32 11.64
CA ILE A 127 25.93 -3.90 11.35
C ILE A 127 24.45 -3.67 11.34
N ARG A 128 24.03 -2.55 11.95
CA ARG A 128 22.65 -2.07 11.92
C ARG A 128 22.54 -0.78 11.14
N TYR A 129 21.51 -0.68 10.29
CA TYR A 129 21.04 0.60 9.79
C TYR A 129 19.56 0.77 10.10
N SER A 130 19.16 2.01 10.34
CA SER A 130 17.81 2.38 10.75
C SER A 130 17.34 3.59 9.96
N PHE A 131 16.26 3.44 9.23
CA PHE A 131 15.56 4.54 8.59
C PHE A 131 14.42 4.99 9.51
N GLN A 132 14.44 6.24 9.92
CA GLN A 132 13.53 6.81 10.90
C GLN A 132 12.62 7.83 10.23
N VAL A 133 11.33 7.66 10.39
CA VAL A 133 10.32 8.53 9.78
C VAL A 133 9.39 9.04 10.86
N LYS A 134 9.39 10.34 11.07
CA LYS A 134 8.36 10.98 11.89
C LYS A 134 7.21 11.39 11.01
N VAL A 135 6.05 10.83 11.29
CA VAL A 135 4.84 11.06 10.50
C VAL A 135 3.72 11.60 11.35
N LYS A 136 2.88 12.39 10.70
CA LYS A 136 1.54 12.73 11.14
C LYS A 136 0.56 12.03 10.20
N SER A 137 -0.33 11.24 10.75
CA SER A 137 -1.35 10.51 9.99
C SER A 137 -2.74 10.84 10.51
N THR A 138 -3.71 10.87 9.61
CA THR A 138 -5.10 11.19 9.93
C THR A 138 -6.00 10.06 9.46
N SER A 139 -6.89 9.61 10.32
CA SER A 139 -7.92 8.64 9.92
C SER A 139 -8.93 9.28 9.00
N PHE A 140 -9.33 8.54 7.98
CA PHE A 140 -10.26 8.99 6.96
C PHE A 140 -11.08 7.83 6.41
N SER A 141 -12.38 8.03 6.24
CA SER A 141 -13.26 7.05 5.61
C SER A 141 -14.05 7.69 4.47
N TRP A 142 -14.06 7.01 3.33
CA TRP A 142 -14.99 7.29 2.22
C TRP A 142 -16.33 6.57 2.36
N TRP A 143 -16.50 5.84 3.40
CA TRP A 143 -17.64 5.00 3.62
C TRP A 143 -18.73 5.71 4.41
N ASP A 144 -19.95 5.71 3.89
CA ASP A 144 -21.11 6.42 4.44
C ASP A 144 -22.25 5.45 4.83
N ASP A 145 -21.94 4.42 5.59
CA ASP A 145 -22.96 3.50 6.10
C ASP A 145 -23.16 3.53 7.62
N GLY A 146 -22.46 4.39 8.30
CA GLY A 146 -22.62 4.60 9.74
C GLY A 146 -21.90 3.63 10.65
N ARG A 147 -21.18 2.65 10.13
CA ARG A 147 -20.55 1.62 10.95
C ARG A 147 -19.18 2.01 11.52
N VAL A 148 -18.57 3.09 11.06
CA VAL A 148 -17.25 3.56 11.51
C VAL A 148 -17.28 5.03 11.87
N ASP A 149 -16.77 5.37 13.06
CA ASP A 149 -16.70 6.76 13.56
C ASP A 149 -15.59 7.61 12.91
N ALA A 150 -14.90 7.11 11.90
CA ALA A 150 -13.85 7.83 11.20
C ALA A 150 -14.44 8.68 10.06
N ARG A 151 -15.39 9.52 10.36
CA ARG A 151 -16.00 10.45 9.41
C ARG A 151 -15.34 11.81 9.47
N ILE A 152 -15.20 12.41 8.30
CA ILE A 152 -14.78 13.79 8.23
C ILE A 152 -15.95 14.66 8.64
N ALA A 153 -15.76 15.36 9.75
CA ALA A 153 -16.45 16.59 10.16
C ALA A 153 -17.87 16.81 9.63
N GLY A 154 -18.77 15.87 9.91
CA GLY A 154 -20.22 16.13 9.80
C GLY A 154 -20.80 16.31 8.38
N LYS A 155 -20.01 16.06 7.35
CA LYS A 155 -20.49 16.07 5.96
C LYS A 155 -20.38 14.67 5.36
N SER A 156 -21.48 14.19 4.79
CA SER A 156 -21.51 12.95 4.03
C SER A 156 -20.76 13.15 2.72
N THR A 157 -19.49 12.76 2.70
CA THR A 157 -18.68 12.68 1.49
C THR A 157 -18.49 11.24 1.05
N GLY A 158 -19.10 10.32 1.79
CA GLY A 158 -18.94 8.89 1.61
C GLY A 158 -19.57 8.37 0.33
N ILE A 159 -18.98 7.32 -0.20
CA ILE A 159 -19.56 6.54 -1.27
C ILE A 159 -20.48 5.46 -0.69
N ASN A 160 -21.59 5.22 -1.35
CA ASN A 160 -22.55 4.17 -1.02
C ASN A 160 -23.22 3.63 -2.31
N VAL A 161 -24.14 2.70 -2.17
CA VAL A 161 -24.86 2.12 -3.32
C VAL A 161 -25.67 3.17 -4.08
N GLU A 162 -26.19 4.18 -3.40
CA GLU A 162 -27.07 5.19 -4.00
C GLU A 162 -26.30 6.17 -4.88
N ASN A 163 -25.09 6.55 -4.49
CA ASN A 163 -24.27 7.53 -5.22
C ASN A 163 -23.14 6.92 -6.07
N SER A 164 -22.90 5.62 -5.95
CA SER A 164 -21.91 4.94 -6.79
C SER A 164 -22.38 4.76 -8.22
N GLY A 165 -21.46 4.89 -9.15
CA GLY A 165 -21.65 4.52 -10.55
C GLY A 165 -21.57 3.00 -10.78
N THR A 166 -21.59 2.63 -12.04
CA THR A 166 -21.63 1.25 -12.55
C THR A 166 -20.28 0.83 -13.17
N PHE A 167 -20.16 -0.44 -13.51
CA PHE A 167 -19.02 -0.92 -14.33
C PHE A 167 -18.97 -0.24 -15.70
N ALA A 168 -20.13 0.11 -16.28
CA ALA A 168 -20.19 0.85 -17.54
C ALA A 168 -19.60 2.26 -17.38
N ASP A 169 -19.85 2.93 -16.25
CA ASP A 169 -19.22 4.22 -15.94
C ASP A 169 -17.71 4.13 -15.88
N ILE A 170 -17.16 3.07 -15.28
CA ILE A 170 -15.71 2.82 -15.25
C ILE A 170 -15.17 2.70 -16.67
N ALA A 171 -15.79 1.84 -17.48
CA ALA A 171 -15.33 1.59 -18.86
C ALA A 171 -15.48 2.83 -19.75
N GLN A 172 -16.56 3.57 -19.62
CA GLN A 172 -16.84 4.78 -20.40
C GLN A 172 -15.87 5.91 -20.06
N ARG A 173 -15.46 6.02 -18.81
CA ARG A 173 -14.54 7.06 -18.34
C ARG A 173 -13.09 6.73 -18.62
N GLY A 174 -12.79 5.53 -19.15
CA GLY A 174 -11.45 5.09 -19.50
C GLY A 174 -10.54 4.74 -18.32
N ASN A 175 -11.12 4.48 -17.17
CA ASN A 175 -10.38 4.17 -15.95
C ASN A 175 -10.52 2.72 -15.48
N GLY A 176 -11.18 1.87 -16.26
CA GLY A 176 -11.22 0.43 -15.98
C GLY A 176 -9.83 -0.20 -16.11
N VAL A 177 -9.53 -1.09 -15.17
CA VAL A 177 -8.24 -1.80 -15.12
C VAL A 177 -8.46 -3.26 -15.51
N ARG A 178 -7.91 -3.64 -16.65
CA ARG A 178 -7.86 -5.03 -17.09
C ARG A 178 -6.45 -5.56 -16.99
N GLN A 179 -6.31 -6.86 -16.89
CA GLN A 179 -4.98 -7.49 -16.84
C GLN A 179 -4.12 -7.11 -18.07
N SER A 180 -4.75 -6.99 -19.24
CA SER A 180 -4.08 -6.53 -20.46
C SER A 180 -3.56 -5.10 -20.41
N ASP A 181 -4.15 -4.26 -19.57
CA ASP A 181 -3.79 -2.84 -19.45
C ASP A 181 -2.44 -2.66 -18.73
N PHE A 182 -1.99 -3.69 -18.08
CA PHE A 182 -0.67 -3.74 -17.42
C PHE A 182 0.34 -4.59 -18.23
N GLY A 183 0.16 -4.71 -19.53
CA GLY A 183 1.06 -5.49 -20.36
C GLY A 183 0.96 -7.01 -20.16
N GLY A 184 -0.08 -7.49 -19.51
CA GLY A 184 -0.32 -8.91 -19.27
C GLY A 184 0.58 -9.58 -18.25
N GLU A 185 1.63 -8.90 -17.80
CA GLU A 185 2.74 -9.55 -17.12
C GLU A 185 3.09 -8.92 -15.76
N GLN A 186 2.41 -7.89 -15.35
CA GLN A 186 2.94 -7.02 -14.31
C GLN A 186 2.57 -7.38 -12.88
N TRP A 187 1.68 -8.30 -12.70
CA TRP A 187 1.30 -8.79 -11.38
C TRP A 187 1.78 -10.21 -11.17
N TYR A 188 3.06 -10.42 -11.45
CA TYR A 188 3.71 -11.68 -11.19
C TYR A 188 4.02 -11.90 -9.72
N TYR A 189 4.24 -13.15 -9.40
CA TYR A 189 4.91 -13.51 -8.17
C TYR A 189 6.30 -12.92 -8.07
N ARG A 190 6.75 -12.85 -6.86
CA ARG A 190 8.07 -12.37 -6.46
C ARG A 190 9.24 -12.92 -7.23
N ASP A 191 9.23 -14.21 -7.51
CA ASP A 191 10.27 -14.90 -8.25
C ASP A 191 9.61 -15.47 -9.49
N PRO A 192 9.54 -14.73 -10.58
CA PRO A 192 8.85 -15.20 -11.75
C PRO A 192 9.53 -16.44 -12.31
N PRO A 193 8.86 -17.58 -12.27
CA PRO A 193 8.71 -18.30 -13.49
C PRO A 193 7.46 -17.71 -14.14
N VAL A 194 7.66 -17.18 -15.25
CA VAL A 194 6.91 -16.28 -16.11
C VAL A 194 5.46 -16.69 -16.46
N SER A 195 4.86 -17.65 -15.78
CA SER A 195 3.57 -18.21 -16.20
C SER A 195 2.42 -18.04 -15.21
N ASN A 196 2.68 -17.54 -14.02
CA ASN A 196 1.65 -17.43 -12.97
C ASN A 196 1.46 -15.98 -12.55
N HIS A 197 0.30 -15.44 -12.80
CA HIS A 197 -0.07 -14.10 -12.36
C HIS A 197 -0.52 -14.11 -10.90
N ALA A 198 0.01 -13.21 -10.09
CA ALA A 198 -0.47 -13.01 -8.73
C ALA A 198 -1.93 -12.56 -8.72
N ILE A 199 -2.29 -11.69 -9.65
CA ILE A 199 -3.65 -11.23 -9.90
C ILE A 199 -4.09 -11.77 -11.25
N ASP A 200 -5.15 -12.59 -11.28
CA ASP A 200 -5.67 -13.20 -12.49
C ASP A 200 -7.21 -13.09 -12.53
N ALA A 201 -7.69 -12.15 -13.31
CA ALA A 201 -9.11 -11.93 -13.54
C ALA A 201 -9.72 -12.88 -14.57
N GLN A 202 -8.92 -13.70 -15.23
CA GLN A 202 -9.38 -14.64 -16.28
C GLN A 202 -9.47 -16.07 -15.78
N ASP A 203 -8.95 -16.37 -14.60
CA ASP A 203 -9.06 -17.69 -14.00
C ASP A 203 -10.52 -18.10 -13.81
N ALA A 204 -10.85 -19.34 -14.12
CA ALA A 204 -12.22 -19.85 -14.09
C ALA A 204 -12.86 -19.79 -12.68
N LEU A 205 -12.07 -20.06 -11.63
CA LEU A 205 -12.55 -19.96 -10.24
C LEU A 205 -12.82 -18.51 -9.87
N VAL A 206 -11.97 -17.59 -10.28
CA VAL A 206 -12.14 -16.14 -10.04
C VAL A 206 -13.40 -15.63 -10.73
N VAL A 207 -13.58 -15.96 -12.01
CA VAL A 207 -14.76 -15.56 -12.80
C VAL A 207 -16.04 -16.12 -12.18
N SER A 208 -16.07 -17.42 -11.86
CA SER A 208 -17.25 -18.04 -11.23
C SER A 208 -17.57 -17.46 -9.86
N THR A 209 -16.55 -17.11 -9.09
CA THR A 209 -16.72 -16.44 -7.79
C THR A 209 -17.29 -15.03 -7.96
N ALA A 210 -16.76 -14.27 -8.92
CA ALA A 210 -17.26 -12.94 -9.24
C ALA A 210 -18.73 -12.97 -9.70
N ASP A 211 -19.09 -13.95 -10.53
CA ASP A 211 -20.46 -14.13 -11.02
C ASP A 211 -21.42 -14.50 -9.86
N ALA A 212 -20.99 -15.36 -8.96
CA ALA A 212 -21.75 -15.71 -7.78
C ALA A 212 -21.99 -14.50 -6.85
N ILE A 213 -20.95 -13.69 -6.61
CA ILE A 213 -21.06 -12.46 -5.83
C ILE A 213 -22.01 -11.48 -6.50
N ALA A 214 -21.85 -11.22 -7.80
CA ALA A 214 -22.74 -10.31 -8.56
C ALA A 214 -24.19 -10.77 -8.52
N SER A 215 -24.43 -12.08 -8.62
CA SER A 215 -25.77 -12.67 -8.59
C SER A 215 -26.43 -12.62 -7.20
N SER A 216 -25.65 -12.50 -6.14
CA SER A 216 -26.14 -12.39 -4.78
C SER A 216 -26.54 -10.95 -4.38
N LEU A 217 -26.20 -9.97 -5.20
CA LEU A 217 -26.53 -8.58 -4.93
C LEU A 217 -28.04 -8.32 -5.05
N PRO A 218 -28.57 -7.34 -4.31
CA PRO A 218 -29.96 -6.93 -4.45
C PRO A 218 -30.34 -6.57 -5.89
N GLU A 219 -31.61 -6.79 -6.24
CA GLU A 219 -32.14 -6.44 -7.56
C GLU A 219 -31.81 -4.97 -7.90
N GLY A 220 -31.31 -4.75 -9.11
CA GLY A 220 -30.87 -3.44 -9.59
C GLY A 220 -29.45 -3.01 -9.17
N SER A 221 -28.76 -3.80 -8.33
CA SER A 221 -27.41 -3.48 -7.87
C SER A 221 -26.32 -4.30 -8.54
N SER A 222 -26.67 -5.25 -9.42
CA SER A 222 -25.69 -6.19 -10.03
C SER A 222 -24.62 -5.52 -10.89
N SER A 223 -24.85 -4.31 -11.38
CA SER A 223 -23.89 -3.49 -12.14
C SER A 223 -23.24 -2.37 -11.30
N ASN A 224 -23.65 -2.20 -10.03
CA ASN A 224 -23.14 -1.14 -9.17
C ASN A 224 -21.75 -1.47 -8.68
N ALA A 225 -20.77 -0.59 -8.97
CA ALA A 225 -19.36 -0.84 -8.67
C ALA A 225 -19.07 -0.92 -7.16
N TYR A 226 -19.69 -0.06 -6.35
CA TYR A 226 -19.53 -0.08 -4.90
C TYR A 226 -20.15 -1.35 -4.29
N ALA A 227 -21.38 -1.70 -4.68
CA ALA A 227 -22.06 -2.87 -4.15
C ALA A 227 -21.25 -4.15 -4.42
N PHE A 228 -20.72 -4.29 -5.65
CA PHE A 228 -19.88 -5.43 -6.03
C PHE A 228 -18.57 -5.46 -5.25
N ALA A 229 -17.85 -4.33 -5.19
CA ALA A 229 -16.58 -4.27 -4.48
C ALA A 229 -16.76 -4.54 -2.98
N ARG A 230 -17.83 -4.00 -2.37
CA ARG A 230 -18.16 -4.26 -0.97
C ARG A 230 -18.53 -5.72 -0.73
N ALA A 231 -19.35 -6.32 -1.58
CA ALA A 231 -19.71 -7.73 -1.47
C ALA A 231 -18.50 -8.65 -1.67
N THR A 232 -17.56 -8.28 -2.53
CA THR A 232 -16.29 -8.99 -2.70
C THR A 232 -15.46 -8.94 -1.43
N PHE A 233 -15.36 -7.78 -0.82
CA PHE A 233 -14.68 -7.60 0.46
C PHE A 233 -15.31 -8.48 1.56
N ASP A 234 -16.61 -8.42 1.73
CA ASP A 234 -17.34 -9.20 2.73
C ASP A 234 -17.22 -10.70 2.46
N TYR A 235 -17.26 -11.12 1.18
CA TYR A 235 -17.06 -12.51 0.79
C TYR A 235 -15.68 -13.03 1.22
N LEU A 236 -14.62 -12.33 0.87
CA LEU A 236 -13.26 -12.75 1.24
C LEU A 236 -13.09 -12.81 2.75
N HIS A 237 -13.55 -11.77 3.45
CA HIS A 237 -13.47 -11.74 4.91
C HIS A 237 -14.23 -12.89 5.59
N ALA A 238 -15.32 -13.37 4.98
CA ALA A 238 -16.13 -14.48 5.52
C ALA A 238 -15.57 -15.87 5.16
N TYR A 239 -14.94 -16.01 4.01
CA TYR A 239 -14.60 -17.32 3.44
C TYR A 239 -13.10 -17.61 3.33
N VAL A 240 -12.24 -16.62 3.50
CA VAL A 240 -10.77 -16.79 3.50
C VAL A 240 -10.22 -16.54 4.89
N SER A 241 -9.61 -17.55 5.47
CA SER A 241 -8.98 -17.45 6.79
C SER A 241 -7.59 -16.83 6.67
N TYR A 242 -7.16 -16.14 7.74
CA TYR A 242 -5.78 -15.66 7.79
C TYR A 242 -4.80 -16.83 8.00
N ASP A 243 -3.76 -16.88 7.19
CA ASP A 243 -2.71 -17.90 7.22
C ASP A 243 -1.42 -17.30 7.80
N ARG A 244 -1.09 -17.67 9.03
CA ARG A 244 0.15 -17.22 9.68
C ARG A 244 1.41 -17.90 9.12
N ASP A 245 1.22 -19.07 8.52
CA ASP A 245 2.27 -19.90 7.96
C ASP A 245 2.28 -19.84 6.43
N ALA A 246 1.81 -18.72 5.87
CA ALA A 246 1.79 -18.49 4.44
C ALA A 246 3.18 -18.69 3.83
N PRO A 247 3.28 -19.22 2.61
CA PRO A 247 4.56 -19.45 1.97
C PRO A 247 5.28 -18.11 1.71
N SER A 248 6.62 -18.16 1.71
CA SER A 248 7.44 -16.97 1.43
C SER A 248 7.19 -16.38 0.04
N THR A 249 6.70 -17.19 -0.90
CA THR A 249 6.17 -16.73 -2.19
C THR A 249 4.65 -16.71 -2.07
N ALA A 250 4.06 -15.55 -2.18
CA ALA A 250 2.62 -15.36 -2.02
C ALA A 250 1.82 -16.19 -3.03
N ARG A 251 0.73 -16.79 -2.58
CA ARG A 251 -0.22 -17.47 -3.49
C ARG A 251 -0.89 -16.43 -4.39
N SER A 252 -1.23 -16.84 -5.60
CA SER A 252 -2.09 -16.01 -6.48
C SER A 252 -3.49 -15.85 -5.91
N GLY A 253 -4.24 -14.90 -6.47
CA GLY A 253 -5.66 -14.76 -6.18
C GLY A 253 -6.44 -16.05 -6.36
N PRO A 254 -6.35 -16.76 -7.52
CA PRO A 254 -6.96 -18.06 -7.70
C PRO A 254 -6.52 -19.10 -6.66
N GLN A 255 -5.25 -19.18 -6.35
CA GLN A 255 -4.73 -20.13 -5.36
C GLN A 255 -5.22 -19.82 -3.95
N CYS A 256 -5.26 -18.54 -3.55
CA CYS A 256 -5.81 -18.09 -2.29
C CYS A 256 -7.30 -18.47 -2.17
N LEU A 257 -8.10 -18.24 -3.22
CA LEU A 257 -9.51 -18.62 -3.27
C LEU A 257 -9.70 -20.14 -3.18
N ALA A 258 -8.87 -20.91 -3.89
CA ALA A 258 -8.94 -22.39 -3.87
C ALA A 258 -8.55 -22.93 -2.49
N ALA A 259 -7.52 -22.38 -1.86
CA ALA A 259 -7.06 -22.77 -0.53
C ALA A 259 -7.99 -22.29 0.59
N LYS A 260 -8.76 -21.22 0.37
CA LYS A 260 -9.58 -20.51 1.36
C LYS A 260 -8.75 -20.02 2.56
N THR A 261 -7.50 -19.76 2.34
CA THR A 261 -6.56 -19.24 3.33
C THR A 261 -5.49 -18.41 2.66
N GLY A 262 -5.03 -17.36 3.33
CA GLY A 262 -3.99 -16.48 2.84
C GLY A 262 -3.64 -15.39 3.85
N ASP A 263 -2.45 -14.84 3.73
CA ASP A 263 -2.03 -13.67 4.48
C ASP A 263 -2.45 -12.34 3.80
N CYS A 264 -1.82 -11.24 4.15
CA CYS A 264 -2.24 -9.91 3.70
C CYS A 264 -2.11 -9.71 2.18
N ASP A 265 -1.03 -10.18 1.57
CA ASP A 265 -0.80 -10.00 0.14
C ASP A 265 -1.60 -11.02 -0.70
N GLU A 266 -1.76 -12.24 -0.21
CA GLU A 266 -2.54 -13.28 -0.88
C GLU A 266 -4.04 -12.93 -0.92
N GLN A 267 -4.60 -12.45 0.18
CA GLN A 267 -6.00 -11.99 0.21
C GLN A 267 -6.21 -10.73 -0.65
N THR A 268 -5.21 -9.86 -0.72
CA THR A 268 -5.21 -8.70 -1.62
C THR A 268 -5.16 -9.14 -3.09
N ASN A 269 -4.36 -10.17 -3.43
CA ASN A 269 -4.34 -10.79 -4.75
C ASN A 269 -5.73 -11.33 -5.15
N ALA A 270 -6.39 -12.02 -4.22
CA ALA A 270 -7.73 -12.55 -4.47
C ALA A 270 -8.77 -11.42 -4.67
N PHE A 271 -8.70 -10.40 -3.83
CA PHE A 271 -9.58 -9.24 -3.93
C PHE A 271 -9.45 -8.54 -5.28
N PHE A 272 -8.24 -8.22 -5.71
CA PHE A 272 -8.01 -7.60 -7.01
C PHE A 272 -8.38 -8.50 -8.18
N SER A 273 -8.10 -9.80 -8.09
CA SER A 273 -8.49 -10.75 -9.13
C SER A 273 -10.00 -10.70 -9.40
N ILE A 274 -10.81 -10.74 -8.33
CA ILE A 274 -12.28 -10.66 -8.44
C ILE A 274 -12.71 -9.28 -8.98
N LEU A 275 -12.18 -8.18 -8.45
CA LEU A 275 -12.55 -6.82 -8.87
C LEU A 275 -12.26 -6.58 -10.36
N ARG A 276 -11.13 -7.06 -10.85
CA ARG A 276 -10.72 -6.88 -12.24
C ARG A 276 -11.57 -7.65 -13.25
N THR A 277 -12.31 -8.68 -12.83
CA THR A 277 -13.31 -9.32 -13.69
C THR A 277 -14.36 -8.34 -14.21
N ARG A 278 -14.58 -7.24 -13.47
CA ARG A 278 -15.53 -6.18 -13.78
C ARG A 278 -14.86 -4.84 -14.13
N GLY A 279 -13.54 -4.84 -14.29
CA GLY A 279 -12.76 -3.65 -14.61
C GLY A 279 -12.64 -2.65 -13.47
N VAL A 280 -12.95 -3.01 -12.24
CA VAL A 280 -12.79 -2.13 -11.08
C VAL A 280 -11.30 -1.95 -10.79
N PRO A 281 -10.77 -0.71 -10.81
CA PRO A 281 -9.38 -0.44 -10.56
C PRO A 281 -8.97 -0.72 -9.12
N GLY A 282 -7.80 -1.31 -8.94
CA GLY A 282 -7.22 -1.54 -7.64
C GLY A 282 -5.70 -1.72 -7.70
N TRP A 283 -5.02 -1.21 -6.70
CA TRP A 283 -3.57 -1.19 -6.57
C TRP A 283 -3.14 -1.58 -5.17
N TYR A 284 -1.87 -1.92 -5.01
CA TYR A 284 -1.30 -2.15 -3.70
C TYR A 284 -0.96 -0.86 -2.96
N ALA A 285 -1.17 -0.89 -1.65
CA ALA A 285 -0.47 -0.07 -0.68
C ALA A 285 0.46 -0.96 0.13
N PHE A 286 1.70 -0.52 0.29
CA PHE A 286 2.72 -1.21 1.07
C PHE A 286 3.19 -0.32 2.19
N GLY A 287 3.40 -0.92 3.35
CA GLY A 287 3.89 -0.16 4.48
C GLY A 287 4.04 -0.99 5.73
N VAL A 288 3.74 -0.38 6.84
CA VAL A 288 3.86 -0.97 8.17
C VAL A 288 2.59 -0.68 8.96
N LEU A 289 1.98 -1.73 9.47
CA LEU A 289 0.80 -1.62 10.31
C LEU A 289 1.19 -1.79 11.77
N GLY A 290 0.79 -0.83 12.60
CA GLY A 290 0.91 -0.89 14.03
C GLY A 290 -0.46 -0.85 14.69
N ASP A 291 -0.62 -1.63 15.74
CA ASP A 291 -1.78 -1.54 16.59
C ASP A 291 -1.36 -1.38 18.05
N PRO A 292 -1.10 -0.14 18.46
CA PRO A 292 -0.65 0.15 19.83
C PRO A 292 -1.69 -0.20 20.89
N PHE A 293 -2.92 -0.57 20.51
CA PHE A 293 -3.99 -0.90 21.46
C PHE A 293 -4.21 -2.40 21.67
N TYR A 294 -3.81 -3.23 20.71
CA TYR A 294 -4.15 -4.65 20.71
C TYR A 294 -2.97 -5.58 20.91
N SER A 295 -1.77 -5.13 20.62
CA SER A 295 -0.60 -5.97 20.82
C SER A 295 0.57 -5.18 21.39
N ASN A 296 1.27 -5.80 22.33
CA ASN A 296 2.63 -5.44 22.67
C ASN A 296 3.62 -5.93 21.60
N GLU A 297 3.11 -6.46 20.49
CA GLU A 297 3.88 -7.16 19.47
C GLU A 297 4.40 -6.24 18.36
N GLY A 298 4.28 -4.98 18.48
CA GLY A 298 5.01 -4.07 17.61
C GLY A 298 4.39 -3.87 16.21
N TRP A 299 5.16 -3.22 15.38
CA TRP A 299 4.80 -2.88 14.01
C TRP A 299 5.25 -3.97 13.06
N GLU A 300 4.39 -4.33 12.11
CA GLU A 300 4.66 -5.37 11.12
C GLU A 300 4.55 -4.84 9.71
N ALA A 301 5.38 -5.38 8.81
CA ALA A 301 5.24 -5.13 7.38
C ALA A 301 3.88 -5.62 6.90
N HIS A 302 3.19 -4.80 6.12
CA HIS A 302 1.84 -5.08 5.67
C HIS A 302 1.61 -4.62 4.24
N ALA A 303 0.77 -5.36 3.51
CA ALA A 303 0.28 -5.01 2.20
C ALA A 303 -1.25 -5.02 2.22
N TRP A 304 -1.86 -4.01 1.60
CA TRP A 304 -3.31 -3.91 1.47
C TRP A 304 -3.69 -3.27 0.14
N GLY A 305 -4.97 -3.13 -0.10
CA GLY A 305 -5.49 -2.60 -1.35
C GLY A 305 -5.75 -1.10 -1.31
N TYR A 306 -5.65 -0.50 -2.49
CA TYR A 306 -6.23 0.79 -2.84
C TYR A 306 -7.21 0.54 -3.97
N ILE A 307 -8.43 1.04 -3.90
CA ILE A 307 -9.44 0.88 -4.95
C ILE A 307 -9.98 2.22 -5.41
N GLN A 308 -10.42 2.26 -6.66
CA GLN A 308 -11.05 3.42 -7.26
C GLN A 308 -12.47 3.06 -7.71
N LEU A 309 -13.45 3.80 -7.22
CA LEU A 309 -14.85 3.57 -7.50
C LEU A 309 -15.51 4.81 -8.14
N PRO A 310 -16.30 4.67 -9.21
CA PRO A 310 -16.96 5.78 -9.85
C PRO A 310 -18.15 6.28 -9.02
N LEU A 311 -18.39 7.58 -9.07
CA LEU A 311 -19.62 8.17 -8.60
C LEU A 311 -20.62 8.34 -9.77
N LYS A 312 -21.92 8.38 -9.49
CA LYS A 312 -22.95 8.59 -10.51
C LYS A 312 -22.75 9.93 -11.21
N GLU A 313 -23.05 9.97 -12.50
CA GLU A 313 -22.98 11.19 -13.30
C GLU A 313 -23.76 12.35 -12.67
N ALA A 314 -25.02 12.12 -12.30
CA ALA A 314 -25.85 13.15 -11.66
C ALA A 314 -25.23 13.69 -10.36
N TRP A 315 -24.60 12.82 -9.57
CA TRP A 315 -23.91 13.25 -8.34
C TRP A 315 -22.69 14.12 -8.66
N CYS A 316 -21.97 13.80 -9.72
CA CYS A 316 -20.80 14.56 -10.19
C CYS A 316 -21.23 15.93 -10.75
N GLU A 317 -22.27 15.95 -11.58
CA GLU A 317 -22.81 17.17 -12.19
C GLU A 317 -23.31 18.16 -11.14
N GLU A 318 -24.10 17.72 -10.16
CA GLU A 318 -24.56 18.54 -9.05
C GLU A 318 -23.46 19.27 -8.31
N ARG A 319 -22.22 18.71 -8.37
CA ARG A 319 -21.03 19.21 -7.67
C ARG A 319 -19.99 19.83 -8.60
N ASN A 320 -20.34 19.99 -9.88
CA ASN A 320 -19.45 20.50 -10.92
C ASN A 320 -18.10 19.77 -11.01
N ILE A 321 -18.12 18.46 -10.77
CA ILE A 321 -16.93 17.62 -10.91
C ILE A 321 -16.89 17.05 -12.31
N VAL A 322 -15.75 17.19 -12.97
CA VAL A 322 -15.53 16.62 -14.30
C VAL A 322 -15.68 15.10 -14.23
N LEU A 323 -16.53 14.55 -15.08
CA LEU A 323 -16.94 13.15 -15.03
C LEU A 323 -15.74 12.18 -15.07
N GLN A 324 -14.74 12.47 -15.89
CA GLN A 324 -13.51 11.69 -16.00
C GLN A 324 -12.68 11.66 -14.70
N SER A 325 -12.92 12.59 -13.81
CA SER A 325 -12.24 12.70 -12.52
C SER A 325 -13.13 12.37 -11.32
N CYS A 326 -14.36 11.93 -11.58
CA CYS A 326 -15.36 11.76 -10.52
C CYS A 326 -15.36 10.33 -9.96
N PHE A 327 -14.34 10.04 -9.18
CA PHE A 327 -14.11 8.76 -8.52
C PHE A 327 -13.77 8.96 -7.06
N VAL A 328 -14.05 7.97 -6.25
CA VAL A 328 -13.54 7.82 -4.90
C VAL A 328 -12.38 6.83 -4.92
N GLU A 329 -11.29 7.20 -4.29
CA GLU A 329 -10.13 6.34 -4.11
C GLU A 329 -9.89 6.14 -2.62
N GLY A 330 -9.78 4.89 -2.18
CA GLY A 330 -9.66 4.58 -0.77
C GLY A 330 -8.95 3.28 -0.47
N GLN A 331 -8.37 3.20 0.71
CA GLN A 331 -7.68 2.02 1.22
C GLN A 331 -8.67 0.93 1.61
N VAL A 332 -8.34 -0.31 1.28
CA VAL A 332 -9.12 -1.51 1.64
C VAL A 332 -8.18 -2.57 2.18
N ASP A 333 -8.41 -3.00 3.40
CA ASP A 333 -7.63 -4.04 4.04
C ASP A 333 -8.56 -5.20 4.45
N VAL A 334 -8.59 -6.22 3.62
CA VAL A 334 -9.49 -7.39 3.80
C VAL A 334 -9.17 -8.11 5.08
N VAL A 335 -7.89 -8.34 5.35
CA VAL A 335 -7.42 -9.10 6.51
C VAL A 335 -7.83 -8.44 7.82
N ASN A 336 -7.73 -7.13 7.90
CA ASN A 336 -8.04 -6.36 9.09
C ASN A 336 -9.46 -5.75 9.07
N ASN A 337 -10.32 -6.20 8.18
CA ASN A 337 -11.71 -5.74 8.06
C ASN A 337 -11.85 -4.20 7.96
N LYS A 338 -10.97 -3.58 7.16
CA LYS A 338 -11.00 -2.13 6.95
C LYS A 338 -11.49 -1.83 5.53
N TRP A 339 -12.70 -1.32 5.43
CA TRP A 339 -13.33 -0.95 4.17
C TRP A 339 -13.18 0.54 3.92
N MET A 340 -12.49 0.91 2.84
CA MET A 340 -12.26 2.29 2.41
C MET A 340 -11.88 3.23 3.57
N LEU A 341 -10.99 2.75 4.42
CA LEU A 341 -10.61 3.38 5.67
C LEU A 341 -9.09 3.49 5.78
N ALA A 342 -8.59 4.71 5.78
CA ALA A 342 -7.24 5.01 6.22
C ALA A 342 -7.22 5.09 7.75
N THR A 343 -6.37 4.28 8.39
CA THR A 343 -6.18 4.31 9.84
C THR A 343 -4.88 5.06 10.20
N PRO A 344 -4.85 5.77 11.32
CA PRO A 344 -3.72 6.65 11.61
C PRO A 344 -2.42 5.89 11.95
N THR A 345 -2.52 4.59 12.23
CA THR A 345 -1.37 3.72 12.51
C THR A 345 -1.03 2.78 11.35
N ALA A 346 -1.60 2.99 10.18
CA ALA A 346 -1.17 2.35 8.95
C ALA A 346 -0.20 3.29 8.22
N TYR A 347 1.09 3.08 8.47
CA TYR A 347 2.14 3.81 7.78
C TYR A 347 2.30 3.30 6.35
N VAL A 348 2.21 4.18 5.39
CA VAL A 348 2.33 3.87 3.97
C VAL A 348 3.72 4.24 3.48
N ASP A 349 4.48 3.25 3.06
CA ASP A 349 5.74 3.45 2.35
C ASP A 349 5.49 3.89 0.90
N TRP A 350 4.47 3.31 0.28
CA TRP A 350 4.20 3.51 -1.12
C TRP A 350 2.80 3.02 -1.51
N VAL A 351 2.16 3.75 -2.39
CA VAL A 351 0.94 3.36 -3.09
C VAL A 351 1.29 3.15 -4.55
N GLU A 352 1.00 1.97 -5.06
CA GLU A 352 1.14 1.67 -6.47
C GLU A 352 0.01 2.38 -7.23
N GLU A 353 0.38 3.23 -8.17
CA GLU A 353 -0.57 3.93 -9.03
C GLU A 353 -0.58 3.30 -10.42
N ALA A 354 -1.74 3.32 -11.09
CA ALA A 354 -1.81 2.96 -12.47
C ALA A 354 -1.01 3.95 -13.31
N ASP A 355 0.12 3.51 -13.82
CA ASP A 355 0.89 4.29 -14.77
C ASP A 355 0.19 4.26 -16.13
N PRO A 356 -0.07 5.43 -16.76
CA PRO A 356 -0.60 5.48 -18.11
C PRO A 356 0.24 4.75 -19.16
N SER A 357 1.53 4.54 -18.89
CA SER A 357 2.41 3.72 -19.74
C SER A 357 2.20 2.22 -19.55
N GLY A 358 1.40 1.80 -18.57
CA GLY A 358 1.16 0.42 -18.24
C GLY A 358 2.30 -0.28 -17.50
N THR A 359 3.31 0.46 -17.07
CA THR A 359 4.39 -0.06 -16.22
C THR A 359 4.05 0.14 -14.76
N LEU A 360 3.34 -0.79 -14.18
CA LEU A 360 3.33 -0.90 -12.73
C LEU A 360 4.67 -1.46 -12.27
N ALA A 361 5.24 -0.81 -11.29
CA ALA A 361 6.49 -1.27 -10.72
C ALA A 361 6.24 -2.50 -9.85
N TYR A 362 6.02 -3.63 -10.48
CA TYR A 362 5.86 -4.93 -9.86
C TYR A 362 6.94 -5.24 -8.81
N GLU A 363 8.08 -4.61 -8.96
CA GLU A 363 9.21 -4.77 -8.07
C GLU A 363 9.08 -4.08 -6.71
N TYR A 364 8.05 -3.29 -6.55
CA TYR A 364 7.71 -2.76 -5.24
C TYR A 364 7.23 -3.81 -4.24
N TYR A 365 6.75 -4.90 -4.75
CA TYR A 365 6.46 -6.05 -3.93
C TYR A 365 7.71 -6.55 -3.19
N HIS A 366 8.89 -6.25 -3.73
CA HIS A 366 10.17 -6.56 -3.11
C HIS A 366 10.97 -5.32 -2.81
N PRO A 367 11.51 -5.19 -1.61
CA PRO A 367 12.64 -4.31 -1.44
C PRO A 367 13.75 -4.75 -2.39
N VAL A 368 14.14 -3.93 -3.37
CA VAL A 368 15.31 -4.20 -4.19
C VAL A 368 16.51 -4.25 -3.27
N ARG A 369 16.96 -5.44 -3.06
CA ARG A 369 18.07 -5.75 -2.20
C ARG A 369 19.05 -6.60 -2.97
N SER A 370 20.26 -6.13 -3.04
CA SER A 370 21.37 -6.88 -3.58
C SER A 370 22.29 -7.33 -2.44
N ILE A 371 22.57 -8.61 -2.37
CA ILE A 371 23.55 -9.19 -1.43
C ILE A 371 24.64 -9.82 -2.25
N THR A 372 25.88 -9.39 -2.01
CA THR A 372 27.07 -9.92 -2.65
C THR A 372 28.09 -10.32 -1.60
N TYR A 373 28.75 -11.47 -1.77
CA TYR A 373 29.84 -11.92 -0.90
C TYR A 373 30.76 -12.85 -1.69
N ASP A 374 32.03 -12.87 -1.31
CA ASP A 374 33.02 -13.74 -1.91
C ASP A 374 33.13 -15.10 -1.20
N SER A 375 32.91 -15.12 0.12
CA SER A 375 32.85 -16.35 0.91
C SER A 375 31.98 -16.15 2.17
N GLY A 376 31.51 -17.24 2.75
CA GLY A 376 30.63 -17.19 3.93
C GLY A 376 29.17 -17.02 3.58
N SER A 377 28.41 -16.38 4.46
CA SER A 377 27.00 -16.06 4.25
C SER A 377 26.60 -14.75 4.93
N ILE A 378 25.69 -14.03 4.33
CA ILE A 378 25.09 -12.81 4.89
C ILE A 378 23.65 -13.09 5.25
N GLN A 379 23.29 -12.77 6.48
CA GLN A 379 21.94 -12.77 6.99
C GLN A 379 21.47 -11.34 7.23
N ARG A 380 20.21 -11.08 6.98
CA ARG A 380 19.57 -9.80 7.23
C ARG A 380 18.23 -10.02 7.90
N GLN A 381 18.05 -9.40 9.04
CA GLN A 381 16.77 -9.35 9.76
C GLN A 381 16.22 -7.93 9.71
N ARG A 382 14.91 -7.82 9.55
CA ARG A 382 14.18 -6.56 9.51
C ARG A 382 13.28 -6.48 10.72
N SER A 383 13.22 -5.31 11.36
CA SER A 383 12.31 -5.03 12.45
C SER A 383 11.77 -3.61 12.36
N PHE A 384 10.63 -3.39 13.00
CA PHE A 384 9.97 -2.10 13.08
C PHE A 384 9.67 -1.77 14.53
N GLU A 385 9.88 -0.52 14.90
CA GLU A 385 9.60 -0.04 16.25
C GLU A 385 9.23 1.44 16.24
N THR A 386 8.49 1.92 17.23
CA THR A 386 8.34 3.34 17.44
C THR A 386 9.44 3.87 18.34
N LEU A 387 9.99 5.03 17.98
CA LEU A 387 10.89 5.78 18.83
C LEU A 387 10.04 6.77 19.66
N GLY A 388 9.82 6.40 20.92
CA GLY A 388 8.90 7.14 21.81
C GLY A 388 7.44 6.74 21.64
N ASP A 389 6.55 7.57 22.15
CA ASP A 389 5.12 7.29 22.20
C ASP A 389 4.41 7.65 20.90
N VAL A 390 3.34 6.92 20.58
CA VAL A 390 2.37 7.34 19.58
C VAL A 390 1.40 8.33 20.23
N VAL A 391 1.40 9.56 19.75
CA VAL A 391 0.57 10.63 20.28
C VAL A 391 -0.70 10.75 19.45
N PHE A 392 -1.85 10.52 20.07
CA PHE A 392 -3.16 10.69 19.43
C PHE A 392 -3.80 12.03 19.79
N SER A 393 -4.47 12.63 18.80
CA SER A 393 -5.25 13.85 18.95
C SER A 393 -6.55 13.78 18.16
N GLY A 394 -7.51 14.67 18.45
CA GLY A 394 -8.76 14.79 17.72
C GLY A 394 -9.85 13.78 18.11
N GLY A 395 -9.76 13.12 19.25
CA GLY A 395 -10.79 12.22 19.78
C GLY A 395 -10.26 10.87 20.27
N THR A 396 -11.17 9.96 20.60
CA THR A 396 -10.83 8.61 21.02
C THR A 396 -10.72 7.71 19.78
N TYR A 397 -9.56 7.13 19.57
CA TYR A 397 -9.37 6.13 18.54
C TYR A 397 -10.09 4.84 18.95
N LYS A 398 -11.18 4.54 18.27
CA LYS A 398 -11.93 3.30 18.43
C LYS A 398 -12.19 2.71 17.05
N VAL A 399 -11.22 2.09 16.46
CA VAL A 399 -11.46 1.22 15.31
C VAL A 399 -11.72 -0.18 15.87
N LYS A 400 -12.94 -0.64 15.74
CA LYS A 400 -13.20 -2.07 15.96
C LYS A 400 -12.64 -2.82 14.76
N MET A 401 -11.58 -3.55 14.98
CA MET A 401 -10.90 -4.34 13.95
C MET A 401 -11.60 -5.67 13.63
N TYR A 402 -12.72 -6.02 14.29
CA TYR A 402 -13.33 -7.33 14.20
C TYR A 402 -14.79 -7.31 13.77
N PRO A 403 -15.25 -8.40 13.14
CA PRO A 403 -16.58 -8.54 12.55
C PRO A 403 -17.76 -8.44 13.52
N GLU A 404 -17.56 -8.34 14.82
CA GLU A 404 -18.64 -8.08 15.77
C GLU A 404 -19.47 -6.83 15.44
N ALA A 405 -18.98 -6.00 14.54
CA ALA A 405 -19.71 -4.85 14.05
C ALA A 405 -20.65 -5.18 12.88
N LEU A 406 -20.64 -6.38 12.38
CA LEU A 406 -21.39 -6.81 11.19
C LEU A 406 -22.52 -7.79 11.52
N GLY A 407 -22.79 -8.00 12.80
CA GLY A 407 -23.96 -8.78 13.28
C GLY A 407 -25.26 -8.00 13.16
#